data_e17babf0c3b54852ac7861e9f3eccaec
#
_entry.id   e17babf0c3b54852ac7861e9f3eccaec
#
_cell.length_a   1.000
_cell.length_b   1.000
_cell.length_c   1.000
_cell.angle_alpha   90.00
_cell.angle_beta   90.00
_cell.angle_gamma   90.00
#
_symmetry.space_group_name_H-M   'P 1'
#
loop_
_entity.id
_entity.type
_entity.pdbx_description
1 polymer ?
#
loop_
_entity_poly.entity_id
_entity_poly.type
_entity_poly.pdbx_seq_one_letter_code
_entity_poly.pdbx_strand_id
1 'polypeptide(L)'
;VTATSFHLGYVPGVTPGKWTRMWAERRPGVPLELHTVTAAEAADLVRAGTVDAAVARLPIDRTGLHAIPLYTETTVVVVPKEHVVTAADEVTVADLADEIVLRTGDDTLDWPGGPPGRAAEHAPPTTAEAVEIVAAGVGVLVVPQSLARLHHRRDLTYRPLVDAPGSGVALTWPDAENSDLMEEFIGIVRGRSAHSTRTRRSETPAAPAPRPPSTAGRRRPARRRR
;
A
#
# COMPACT_ATOMS: atom_id res chain seq x y z
N VAL A 1 27.64 10.80 13.80
CA VAL A 1 26.78 9.75 13.22
C VAL A 1 25.39 10.32 13.27
N THR A 2 24.90 10.88 12.17
CA THR A 2 23.51 11.30 12.00
C THR A 2 22.63 10.06 12.17
N ALA A 3 21.72 10.06 13.14
CA ALA A 3 20.74 8.99 13.25
C ALA A 3 19.95 9.01 11.93
N THR A 4 20.15 7.98 11.12
CA THR A 4 19.44 7.86 9.86
C THR A 4 18.01 7.49 10.20
N SER A 5 17.06 8.38 9.96
CA SER A 5 15.63 8.10 10.03
C SER A 5 15.16 7.44 8.73
N PHE A 6 14.04 6.74 8.79
CA PHE A 6 13.33 6.24 7.61
C PHE A 6 12.05 7.06 7.42
N HIS A 7 11.92 7.72 6.27
CA HIS A 7 10.81 8.62 5.96
C HIS A 7 9.76 7.90 5.13
N LEU A 8 8.56 7.71 5.69
CA LEU A 8 7.44 7.07 5.02
C LEU A 8 6.35 8.08 4.70
N GLY A 9 6.14 8.32 3.40
CA GLY A 9 4.94 9.02 2.91
C GLY A 9 3.71 8.12 3.01
N TYR A 10 2.54 8.70 3.32
CA TYR A 10 1.28 7.96 3.24
C TYR A 10 0.13 8.89 2.87
N VAL A 11 -0.78 8.40 2.02
CA VAL A 11 -1.94 9.16 1.57
C VAL A 11 -3.07 9.15 2.61
N PRO A 12 -3.97 10.17 2.62
CA PRO A 12 -5.12 10.21 3.50
C PRO A 12 -5.96 8.92 3.46
N GLY A 13 -6.47 8.51 4.62
CA GLY A 13 -7.23 7.28 4.77
C GLY A 13 -6.40 6.02 5.04
N VAL A 14 -5.12 5.98 4.65
CA VAL A 14 -4.20 4.89 5.00
C VAL A 14 -3.79 4.99 6.47
N THR A 15 -3.73 3.85 7.16
CA THR A 15 -3.35 3.76 8.59
C THR A 15 -2.05 2.96 8.74
N PRO A 16 -0.86 3.59 8.77
CA PRO A 16 0.42 2.89 8.84
C PRO A 16 0.76 2.31 10.23
N GLY A 17 -0.09 2.50 11.25
CA GLY A 17 0.21 2.20 12.66
C GLY A 17 0.67 0.77 12.96
N LYS A 18 0.20 -0.23 12.19
CA LYS A 18 0.69 -1.62 12.33
C LYS A 18 2.17 -1.71 11.94
N TRP A 19 2.55 -1.11 10.82
CA TRP A 19 3.92 -1.15 10.30
C TRP A 19 4.87 -0.32 11.17
N THR A 20 4.39 0.83 11.66
CA THR A 20 5.14 1.69 12.60
C THR A 20 5.52 0.94 13.87
N ARG A 21 4.57 0.20 14.46
CA ARG A 21 4.84 -0.62 15.65
C ARG A 21 5.87 -1.70 15.36
N MET A 22 5.69 -2.45 14.26
CA MET A 22 6.63 -3.51 13.87
C MET A 22 8.02 -2.96 13.56
N TRP A 23 8.11 -1.76 12.98
CA TRP A 23 9.37 -1.08 12.75
C TRP A 23 10.09 -0.75 14.05
N ALA A 24 9.40 -0.13 15.00
CA ALA A 24 9.95 0.22 16.30
C ALA A 24 10.48 -1.00 17.07
N GLU A 25 9.79 -2.15 16.95
CA GLU A 25 10.24 -3.42 17.54
C GLU A 25 11.51 -3.98 16.88
N ARG A 26 11.65 -3.82 15.54
CA ARG A 26 12.77 -4.41 14.78
C ARG A 26 13.96 -3.48 14.63
N ARG A 27 13.74 -2.19 14.62
CA ARG A 27 14.75 -1.12 14.42
C ARG A 27 14.64 -0.03 15.49
N PRO A 28 14.78 -0.37 16.78
CA PRO A 28 14.58 0.60 17.87
C PRO A 28 15.55 1.80 17.82
N GLY A 29 16.68 1.65 17.11
CA GLY A 29 17.67 2.73 16.94
C GLY A 29 17.47 3.61 15.70
N VAL A 30 16.44 3.34 14.88
CA VAL A 30 16.18 4.10 13.65
C VAL A 30 14.73 4.61 13.68
N PRO A 31 14.50 5.93 13.85
CA PRO A 31 13.17 6.50 13.80
C PRO A 31 12.48 6.23 12.45
N LEU A 32 11.17 5.92 12.49
CA LEU A 32 10.31 5.95 11.31
C LEU A 32 9.47 7.21 11.38
N GLU A 33 9.74 8.13 10.45
CA GLU A 33 9.05 9.41 10.35
C GLU A 33 7.92 9.31 9.33
N LEU A 34 6.71 9.72 9.75
CA LEU A 34 5.51 9.64 8.94
C LEU A 34 5.18 11.01 8.32
N HIS A 35 5.00 11.03 7.00
CA HIS A 35 4.65 12.22 6.23
C HIS A 35 3.32 12.01 5.52
N THR A 36 2.30 12.79 5.88
CA THR A 36 1.06 12.81 5.10
C THR A 36 1.34 13.49 3.76
N VAL A 37 1.03 12.81 2.66
CA VAL A 37 1.24 13.29 1.29
C VAL A 37 -0.04 13.15 0.48
N THR A 38 -0.24 13.99 -0.52
CA THR A 38 -1.37 13.82 -1.44
C THR A 38 -1.12 12.65 -2.40
N ALA A 39 -2.19 12.09 -2.97
CA ALA A 39 -2.07 11.03 -3.96
C ALA A 39 -1.28 11.50 -5.21
N ALA A 40 -1.44 12.76 -5.59
CA ALA A 40 -0.74 13.35 -6.73
C ALA A 40 0.78 13.50 -6.47
N GLU A 41 1.19 13.84 -5.25
CA GLU A 41 2.60 14.11 -4.91
C GLU A 41 3.39 12.86 -4.54
N ALA A 42 2.71 11.79 -4.10
CA ALA A 42 3.35 10.63 -3.49
C ALA A 42 4.49 10.03 -4.33
N ALA A 43 4.28 9.86 -5.63
CA ALA A 43 5.28 9.30 -6.55
C ALA A 43 6.48 10.25 -6.74
N ASP A 44 6.24 11.55 -6.86
CA ASP A 44 7.28 12.56 -7.08
C ASP A 44 8.15 12.76 -5.84
N LEU A 45 7.56 12.74 -4.64
CA LEU A 45 8.29 12.82 -3.39
C LEU A 45 9.23 11.63 -3.19
N VAL A 46 8.82 10.43 -3.61
CA VAL A 46 9.68 9.25 -3.64
C VAL A 46 10.83 9.41 -4.64
N ARG A 47 10.54 9.85 -5.88
CA ARG A 47 11.58 10.10 -6.90
C ARG A 47 12.60 11.15 -6.47
N ALA A 48 12.13 12.18 -5.81
CA ALA A 48 12.98 13.26 -5.30
C ALA A 48 13.82 12.85 -4.06
N GLY A 49 13.56 11.65 -3.47
CA GLY A 49 14.20 11.22 -2.24
C GLY A 49 13.78 12.03 -1.01
N THR A 50 12.66 12.76 -1.07
CA THR A 50 12.08 13.48 0.08
C THR A 50 11.51 12.50 1.10
N VAL A 51 11.00 11.37 0.63
CA VAL A 51 10.64 10.21 1.43
C VAL A 51 11.30 8.96 0.85
N ASP A 52 11.67 8.00 1.71
CA ASP A 52 12.31 6.75 1.29
C ASP A 52 11.32 5.81 0.59
N ALA A 53 10.06 5.87 1.00
CA ALA A 53 8.96 5.11 0.41
C ALA A 53 7.63 5.84 0.64
N ALA A 54 6.61 5.47 -0.12
CA ALA A 54 5.25 5.95 0.12
C ALA A 54 4.22 4.83 0.02
N VAL A 55 3.19 4.89 0.89
CA VAL A 55 1.96 4.13 0.71
C VAL A 55 0.98 5.01 -0.06
N ALA A 56 0.83 4.72 -1.34
CA ALA A 56 0.13 5.55 -2.32
C ALA A 56 -1.13 4.86 -2.87
N ARG A 57 -2.09 5.66 -3.36
CA ARG A 57 -3.23 5.15 -4.12
C ARG A 57 -2.86 4.94 -5.57
N LEU A 58 -3.35 3.86 -6.15
CA LEU A 58 -3.22 3.56 -7.57
C LEU A 58 -4.37 4.22 -8.37
N PRO A 59 -4.13 4.58 -9.63
CA PRO A 59 -2.89 4.39 -10.38
C PRO A 59 -1.81 5.42 -10.03
N ILE A 60 -0.54 5.05 -10.20
CA ILE A 60 0.61 5.96 -10.13
C ILE A 60 1.48 5.79 -11.38
N ASP A 61 2.16 6.83 -11.80
CA ASP A 61 3.25 6.69 -12.75
C ASP A 61 4.41 5.92 -12.07
N ARG A 62 4.77 4.77 -12.65
CA ARG A 62 5.78 3.86 -12.10
C ARG A 62 7.17 4.08 -12.68
N THR A 63 7.37 5.11 -13.49
CA THR A 63 8.69 5.41 -14.07
C THR A 63 9.70 5.66 -12.98
N GLY A 64 10.77 4.83 -12.93
CA GLY A 64 11.80 4.88 -11.88
C GLY A 64 11.34 4.44 -10.49
N LEU A 65 10.19 3.74 -10.39
CA LEU A 65 9.64 3.29 -9.12
C LEU A 65 9.26 1.81 -9.16
N HIS A 66 9.57 1.12 -8.08
CA HIS A 66 8.90 -0.12 -7.71
C HIS A 66 7.55 0.15 -7.06
N ALA A 67 6.60 -0.77 -7.22
CA ALA A 67 5.33 -0.73 -6.51
C ALA A 67 4.85 -2.15 -6.18
N ILE A 68 4.48 -2.38 -4.92
CA ILE A 68 3.86 -3.63 -4.46
C ILE A 68 2.41 -3.32 -4.08
N PRO A 69 1.40 -3.90 -4.76
CA PRO A 69 0.02 -3.81 -4.30
C PRO A 69 -0.12 -4.39 -2.89
N LEU A 70 -0.81 -3.67 -2.02
CA LEU A 70 -1.05 -4.07 -0.63
C LEU A 70 -2.47 -4.59 -0.43
N TYR A 71 -3.45 -3.80 -0.85
CA TYR A 71 -4.87 -4.13 -0.77
C TYR A 71 -5.68 -3.24 -1.72
N THR A 72 -6.94 -3.59 -1.89
CA THR A 72 -7.92 -2.77 -2.61
C THR A 72 -9.03 -2.39 -1.64
N GLU A 73 -9.39 -1.11 -1.59
CA GLU A 73 -10.49 -0.60 -0.80
C GLU A 73 -11.79 -0.64 -1.59
N THR A 74 -12.87 -0.91 -0.88
CA THR A 74 -14.22 -0.79 -1.42
C THR A 74 -14.54 0.68 -1.68
N THR A 75 -15.12 0.95 -2.83
CA THR A 75 -15.69 2.27 -3.14
C THR A 75 -17.07 2.38 -2.52
N VAL A 76 -17.37 3.54 -1.93
CA VAL A 76 -18.63 3.82 -1.26
C VAL A 76 -19.23 5.13 -1.75
N VAL A 77 -20.55 5.25 -1.67
CA VAL A 77 -21.25 6.52 -1.84
C VAL A 77 -21.57 7.11 -0.47
N VAL A 78 -21.15 8.35 -0.23
CA VAL A 78 -21.43 9.14 0.98
C VAL A 78 -22.66 9.99 0.72
N VAL A 79 -23.62 9.94 1.63
CA VAL A 79 -24.94 10.59 1.51
C VAL A 79 -25.42 11.12 2.88
N PRO A 80 -26.35 12.07 2.92
CA PRO A 80 -27.10 12.40 4.14
C PRO A 80 -27.84 11.16 4.68
N LYS A 81 -28.01 11.04 5.99
CA LYS A 81 -28.69 9.89 6.61
C LYS A 81 -30.13 9.67 6.14
N GLU A 82 -30.80 10.73 5.74
CA GLU A 82 -32.18 10.69 5.26
C GLU A 82 -32.30 10.45 3.74
N HIS A 83 -31.14 10.23 3.06
CA HIS A 83 -31.11 10.01 1.61
C HIS A 83 -31.70 8.65 1.24
N VAL A 84 -32.42 8.58 0.09
CA VAL A 84 -33.07 7.34 -0.39
C VAL A 84 -32.12 6.16 -0.51
N VAL A 85 -30.86 6.37 -0.88
CA VAL A 85 -29.77 5.37 -0.94
C VAL A 85 -29.62 4.60 0.37
N THR A 86 -29.98 5.19 1.50
CA THR A 86 -29.85 4.53 2.82
C THR A 86 -30.85 3.41 3.06
N ALA A 87 -31.89 3.31 2.22
CA ALA A 87 -32.91 2.23 2.30
C ALA A 87 -32.35 0.86 1.89
N ALA A 88 -31.22 0.81 1.15
CA ALA A 88 -30.51 -0.40 0.80
C ALA A 88 -29.22 -0.56 1.61
N ASP A 89 -28.73 -1.80 1.76
CA ASP A 89 -27.44 -2.07 2.41
C ASP A 89 -26.26 -1.79 1.47
N GLU A 90 -26.47 -1.94 0.17
CA GLU A 90 -25.52 -1.67 -0.91
C GLU A 90 -26.27 -1.13 -2.14
N VAL A 91 -25.56 -0.43 -3.03
CA VAL A 91 -26.11 0.16 -4.26
C VAL A 91 -25.18 -0.06 -5.43
N THR A 92 -25.70 0.13 -6.63
CA THR A 92 -24.97 0.02 -7.91
C THR A 92 -24.70 1.40 -8.50
N VAL A 93 -23.80 1.46 -9.48
CA VAL A 93 -23.51 2.67 -10.27
C VAL A 93 -24.81 3.19 -10.94
N ALA A 94 -25.67 2.28 -11.40
CA ALA A 94 -26.94 2.63 -12.05
C ALA A 94 -27.91 3.32 -11.10
N ASP A 95 -27.89 2.99 -9.81
CA ASP A 95 -28.77 3.63 -8.80
C ASP A 95 -28.40 5.11 -8.56
N LEU A 96 -27.23 5.54 -9.01
CA LEU A 96 -26.76 6.93 -8.93
C LEU A 96 -27.01 7.74 -10.22
N ALA A 97 -27.64 7.16 -11.24
CA ALA A 97 -27.77 7.78 -12.57
C ALA A 97 -28.39 9.18 -12.54
N ASP A 98 -29.38 9.40 -11.67
CA ASP A 98 -30.10 10.67 -11.53
C ASP A 98 -29.52 11.58 -10.42
N GLU A 99 -28.52 11.09 -9.67
CA GLU A 99 -27.89 11.84 -8.58
C GLU A 99 -26.86 12.86 -9.12
N ILE A 100 -26.70 13.97 -8.40
CA ILE A 100 -25.58 14.88 -8.62
C ILE A 100 -24.39 14.29 -7.86
N VAL A 101 -23.38 13.80 -8.60
CA VAL A 101 -22.16 13.22 -8.01
C VAL A 101 -21.06 14.25 -8.00
N LEU A 102 -20.62 14.60 -6.79
CA LEU A 102 -19.47 15.51 -6.60
C LEU A 102 -18.18 14.81 -7.04
N ARG A 103 -17.39 15.49 -7.81
CA ARG A 103 -16.07 15.05 -8.26
C ARG A 103 -15.04 15.97 -7.63
N THR A 104 -14.06 15.39 -6.96
CA THR A 104 -13.02 16.15 -6.26
C THR A 104 -11.71 16.20 -7.07
N GLY A 105 -10.92 17.24 -6.86
CA GLY A 105 -9.62 17.37 -7.49
C GLY A 105 -8.59 16.32 -7.02
N ASP A 106 -8.84 15.69 -5.87
CA ASP A 106 -8.03 14.65 -5.26
C ASP A 106 -8.57 13.22 -5.51
N ASP A 107 -9.59 13.06 -6.37
CA ASP A 107 -10.13 11.74 -6.75
C ASP A 107 -9.09 10.92 -7.53
N THR A 108 -8.97 9.65 -7.15
CA THR A 108 -8.05 8.67 -7.78
C THR A 108 -8.77 7.46 -8.34
N LEU A 109 -10.11 7.44 -8.32
CA LEU A 109 -10.87 6.32 -8.87
C LEU A 109 -10.80 6.32 -10.39
N ASP A 110 -10.37 5.19 -10.95
CA ASP A 110 -10.32 5.00 -12.40
C ASP A 110 -11.66 4.45 -12.90
N TRP A 111 -12.40 5.27 -13.64
CA TRP A 111 -13.71 4.95 -14.17
C TRP A 111 -13.65 4.63 -15.66
N PRO A 112 -13.59 3.37 -16.09
CA PRO A 112 -13.48 3.00 -17.50
C PRO A 112 -14.63 3.54 -18.38
N GLY A 113 -15.82 3.68 -17.81
CA GLY A 113 -17.03 4.22 -18.47
C GLY A 113 -17.36 5.67 -18.13
N GLY A 114 -16.48 6.36 -17.39
CA GLY A 114 -16.78 7.64 -16.74
C GLY A 114 -17.48 7.47 -15.40
N PRO A 115 -17.34 8.47 -14.49
CA PRO A 115 -17.95 8.43 -13.18
C PRO A 115 -19.49 8.41 -13.26
N PRO A 116 -20.18 7.84 -12.23
CA PRO A 116 -21.63 7.73 -12.22
C PRO A 116 -22.33 9.08 -12.09
N GLY A 117 -23.63 9.07 -12.39
CA GLY A 117 -24.52 10.18 -12.14
C GLY A 117 -24.24 11.41 -12.98
N ARG A 118 -24.84 12.52 -12.58
CA ARG A 118 -24.66 13.85 -13.20
C ARG A 118 -23.52 14.60 -12.49
N ALA A 119 -22.61 15.20 -13.25
CA ALA A 119 -21.57 16.02 -12.64
C ALA A 119 -22.17 17.26 -11.98
N ALA A 120 -21.66 17.62 -10.80
CA ALA A 120 -21.95 18.92 -10.18
C ALA A 120 -21.40 20.05 -11.07
N GLU A 121 -22.01 21.23 -10.99
CA GLU A 121 -21.56 22.43 -11.73
C GLU A 121 -20.15 22.86 -11.32
N HIS A 122 -19.83 22.70 -10.04
CA HIS A 122 -18.50 23.02 -9.48
C HIS A 122 -17.90 21.78 -8.84
N ALA A 123 -16.64 21.54 -9.15
CA ALA A 123 -15.84 20.46 -8.56
C ALA A 123 -15.10 20.98 -7.31
N PRO A 124 -15.39 20.49 -6.11
CA PRO A 124 -14.61 20.84 -4.93
C PRO A 124 -13.16 20.35 -5.07
N PRO A 125 -12.16 21.12 -4.63
CA PRO A 125 -10.75 20.74 -4.78
C PRO A 125 -10.38 19.50 -3.97
N THR A 126 -11.06 19.24 -2.85
CA THR A 126 -10.73 18.14 -1.93
C THR A 126 -11.94 17.32 -1.51
N THR A 127 -11.69 16.07 -1.15
CA THR A 127 -12.67 15.18 -0.52
C THR A 127 -13.27 15.80 0.75
N ALA A 128 -12.47 16.50 1.56
CA ALA A 128 -12.94 17.17 2.77
C ALA A 128 -14.01 18.21 2.47
N GLU A 129 -13.79 19.08 1.47
CA GLU A 129 -14.75 20.09 1.04
C GLU A 129 -16.00 19.46 0.43
N ALA A 130 -15.85 18.40 -0.37
CA ALA A 130 -16.98 17.67 -0.92
C ALA A 130 -17.91 17.11 0.17
N VAL A 131 -17.33 16.59 1.26
CA VAL A 131 -18.11 16.08 2.41
C VAL A 131 -18.96 17.19 3.04
N GLU A 132 -18.46 18.43 3.15
CA GLU A 132 -19.24 19.57 3.65
C GLU A 132 -20.39 19.93 2.70
N ILE A 133 -20.17 19.82 1.38
CA ILE A 133 -21.21 20.09 0.37
C ILE A 133 -22.31 19.01 0.45
N VAL A 134 -21.94 17.74 0.59
CA VAL A 134 -22.90 16.64 0.80
C VAL A 134 -23.69 16.85 2.09
N ALA A 135 -23.07 17.30 3.17
CA ALA A 135 -23.73 17.61 4.43
C ALA A 135 -24.73 18.77 4.31
N ALA A 136 -24.49 19.70 3.38
CA ALA A 136 -25.44 20.76 3.04
C ALA A 136 -26.60 20.28 2.13
N GLY A 137 -26.68 18.99 1.80
CA GLY A 137 -27.72 18.39 0.97
C GLY A 137 -27.52 18.60 -0.55
N VAL A 138 -26.32 18.93 -0.99
CA VAL A 138 -26.01 19.14 -2.40
C VAL A 138 -25.30 17.91 -2.95
N GLY A 139 -26.08 17.00 -3.57
CA GLY A 139 -25.56 15.81 -4.23
C GLY A 139 -24.99 14.74 -3.28
N VAL A 140 -24.26 13.82 -3.85
CA VAL A 140 -23.61 12.67 -3.19
C VAL A 140 -22.13 12.62 -3.56
N LEU A 141 -21.31 11.90 -2.77
CA LEU A 141 -19.87 11.79 -3.02
C LEU A 141 -19.46 10.32 -3.10
N VAL A 142 -18.73 9.94 -4.13
CA VAL A 142 -18.19 8.59 -4.31
C VAL A 142 -16.71 8.61 -4.01
N VAL A 143 -16.27 7.81 -3.03
CA VAL A 143 -14.89 7.78 -2.53
C VAL A 143 -14.49 6.38 -2.03
N PRO A 144 -13.19 6.09 -1.88
CA PRO A 144 -12.73 4.94 -1.10
C PRO A 144 -13.24 4.98 0.33
N GLN A 145 -13.62 3.82 0.88
CA GLN A 145 -14.24 3.72 2.20
C GLN A 145 -13.41 4.34 3.33
N SER A 146 -12.09 4.30 3.23
CA SER A 146 -11.21 4.91 4.23
C SER A 146 -11.33 6.42 4.27
N LEU A 147 -11.57 7.09 3.13
CA LEU A 147 -11.81 8.53 3.08
C LEU A 147 -13.18 8.89 3.67
N ALA A 148 -14.21 8.09 3.39
CA ALA A 148 -15.52 8.27 4.05
C ALA A 148 -15.43 8.15 5.58
N ARG A 149 -14.55 7.27 6.09
CA ARG A 149 -14.28 7.11 7.52
C ARG A 149 -13.43 8.25 8.09
N LEU A 150 -12.43 8.70 7.34
CA LEU A 150 -11.56 9.81 7.74
C LEU A 150 -12.33 11.11 7.92
N HIS A 151 -13.26 11.38 7.00
CA HIS A 151 -14.12 12.59 7.00
C HIS A 151 -15.51 12.30 7.57
N HIS A 152 -15.60 11.36 8.52
CA HIS A 152 -16.88 10.98 9.13
C HIS A 152 -17.59 12.18 9.78
N ARG A 153 -18.90 12.31 9.47
CA ARG A 153 -19.82 13.27 10.10
C ARG A 153 -21.02 12.54 10.67
N ARG A 154 -21.62 13.13 11.72
CA ARG A 154 -22.80 12.54 12.38
C ARG A 154 -24.06 12.57 11.53
N ASP A 155 -24.18 13.53 10.63
CA ASP A 155 -25.29 13.76 9.71
C ASP A 155 -25.19 12.97 8.40
N LEU A 156 -24.03 12.39 8.14
CA LEU A 156 -23.77 11.58 6.95
C LEU A 156 -23.66 10.10 7.27
N THR A 157 -23.82 9.30 6.23
CA THR A 157 -23.56 7.85 6.21
C THR A 157 -23.01 7.45 4.84
N TYR A 158 -22.65 6.17 4.65
CA TYR A 158 -22.24 5.68 3.35
C TYR A 158 -22.79 4.28 3.08
N ARG A 159 -22.85 3.91 1.78
CA ARG A 159 -23.20 2.56 1.32
C ARG A 159 -22.12 2.06 0.34
N PRO A 160 -21.79 0.77 0.35
CA PRO A 160 -20.95 0.16 -0.68
C PRO A 160 -21.55 0.36 -2.07
N LEU A 161 -20.69 0.69 -3.04
CA LEU A 161 -21.03 0.79 -4.46
C LEU A 161 -20.42 -0.45 -5.14
N VAL A 162 -21.25 -1.47 -5.33
CA VAL A 162 -20.76 -2.86 -5.57
C VAL A 162 -20.13 -3.12 -6.94
N ASP A 163 -20.50 -2.34 -7.95
CA ASP A 163 -19.98 -2.43 -9.32
C ASP A 163 -19.01 -1.28 -9.69
N ALA A 164 -18.63 -0.48 -8.70
CA ALA A 164 -17.64 0.58 -8.85
C ALA A 164 -16.20 0.03 -8.88
N PRO A 165 -15.26 0.74 -9.52
CA PRO A 165 -13.85 0.40 -9.43
C PRO A 165 -13.37 0.48 -7.98
N GLY A 166 -12.59 -0.51 -7.54
CA GLY A 166 -11.94 -0.46 -6.24
C GLY A 166 -10.73 0.46 -6.25
N SER A 167 -10.41 1.06 -5.09
CA SER A 167 -9.23 1.90 -4.91
C SER A 167 -8.04 1.07 -4.45
N GLY A 168 -7.09 0.83 -5.34
CA GLY A 168 -5.86 0.11 -5.03
C GLY A 168 -4.92 0.94 -4.16
N VAL A 169 -4.27 0.29 -3.19
CA VAL A 169 -3.21 0.89 -2.36
C VAL A 169 -1.93 0.08 -2.53
N ALA A 170 -0.81 0.76 -2.74
CA ALA A 170 0.49 0.14 -2.96
C ALA A 170 1.58 0.79 -2.10
N LEU A 171 2.60 0.03 -1.74
CA LEU A 171 3.87 0.56 -1.28
C LEU A 171 4.73 0.84 -2.51
N THR A 172 5.26 2.05 -2.64
CA THR A 172 6.16 2.48 -3.72
C THR A 172 7.47 3.02 -3.17
N TRP A 173 8.58 2.77 -3.88
CA TRP A 173 9.93 3.22 -3.55
C TRP A 173 10.79 3.31 -4.82
N PRO A 174 11.97 3.98 -4.80
CA PRO A 174 12.80 4.13 -6.00
C PRO A 174 13.23 2.79 -6.61
N ASP A 175 13.27 2.72 -7.95
CA ASP A 175 13.82 1.60 -8.71
C ASP A 175 15.36 1.69 -8.73
N ALA A 176 15.95 1.51 -7.57
CA ALA A 176 17.38 1.51 -7.34
C ALA A 176 17.75 0.34 -6.40
N GLU A 177 19.03 0.14 -6.14
CA GLU A 177 19.45 -0.83 -5.13
C GLU A 177 18.86 -0.47 -3.76
N ASN A 178 18.13 -1.41 -3.17
CA ASN A 178 17.46 -1.18 -1.89
C ASN A 178 18.49 -1.02 -0.76
N SER A 179 18.30 -0.01 0.07
CA SER A 179 19.01 0.08 1.34
C SER A 179 18.57 -1.02 2.31
N ASP A 180 19.40 -1.34 3.31
CA ASP A 180 19.05 -2.31 4.38
C ASP A 180 17.75 -1.91 5.10
N LEU A 181 17.46 -0.61 5.23
CA LEU A 181 16.24 -0.09 5.85
C LEU A 181 15.02 -0.34 4.95
N MET A 182 15.16 -0.12 3.64
CA MET A 182 14.09 -0.39 2.68
C MET A 182 13.76 -1.89 2.61
N GLU A 183 14.78 -2.76 2.57
CA GLU A 183 14.59 -4.22 2.63
C GLU A 183 13.84 -4.67 3.89
N GLU A 184 14.20 -4.10 5.05
CA GLU A 184 13.53 -4.38 6.32
C GLU A 184 12.06 -3.92 6.27
N PHE A 185 11.80 -2.70 5.75
CA PHE A 185 10.44 -2.17 5.66
C PHE A 185 9.56 -3.00 4.70
N ILE A 186 10.09 -3.39 3.53
CA ILE A 186 9.40 -4.33 2.63
C ILE A 186 9.08 -5.65 3.35
N GLY A 187 10.02 -6.17 4.15
CA GLY A 187 9.83 -7.37 4.96
C GLY A 187 8.68 -7.22 5.96
N ILE A 188 8.59 -6.07 6.64
CA ILE A 188 7.52 -5.73 7.59
C ILE A 188 6.16 -5.69 6.88
N VAL A 189 6.07 -4.97 5.78
CA VAL A 189 4.84 -4.80 5.01
C VAL A 189 4.33 -6.13 4.48
N ARG A 190 5.23 -7.01 4.01
CA ARG A 190 4.92 -8.37 3.55
C ARG A 190 4.66 -9.39 4.67
N GLY A 191 4.75 -8.98 5.93
CA GLY A 191 4.52 -9.85 7.09
C GLY A 191 5.60 -10.91 7.31
N ARG A 192 6.83 -10.72 6.81
CA ARG A 192 7.95 -11.64 7.06
C ARG A 192 8.34 -11.58 8.54
N SER A 193 8.56 -12.74 9.16
CA SER A 193 9.09 -12.80 10.54
C SER A 193 10.55 -12.32 10.58
N ALA A 194 10.98 -11.75 11.73
CA ALA A 194 12.34 -11.25 11.93
C ALA A 194 13.43 -12.33 11.70
N HIS A 195 13.09 -13.60 11.75
CA HIS A 195 14.00 -14.73 11.54
C HIS A 195 14.21 -15.10 10.06
N SER A 196 13.40 -14.60 9.14
CA SER A 196 13.48 -14.92 7.70
C SER A 196 14.63 -14.20 6.97
N THR A 197 15.20 -13.15 7.55
CA THR A 197 16.22 -12.30 6.90
C THR A 197 17.65 -12.81 7.10
N ARG A 198 17.87 -13.77 8.02
CA ARG A 198 19.24 -14.22 8.40
C ARG A 198 19.85 -15.28 7.49
N THR A 199 19.14 -15.80 6.50
CA THR A 199 19.60 -16.95 5.70
C THR A 199 20.16 -16.57 4.32
N ARG A 200 20.32 -15.30 3.99
CA ARG A 200 20.85 -14.90 2.67
C ARG A 200 22.17 -14.14 2.70
N ARG A 201 22.93 -14.26 3.80
CA ARG A 201 24.30 -13.76 3.82
C ARG A 201 25.27 -14.94 3.87
N SER A 202 25.92 -15.17 2.71
CA SER A 202 27.17 -15.94 2.50
C SER A 202 27.19 -17.40 2.94
N GLU A 203 26.89 -18.27 2.01
CA GLU A 203 27.73 -19.44 1.80
C GLU A 203 28.26 -19.37 0.37
N THR A 204 29.42 -18.70 0.23
CA THR A 204 30.34 -19.04 -0.84
C THR A 204 30.80 -20.47 -0.51
N PRO A 205 30.59 -21.48 -1.38
CA PRO A 205 31.04 -22.81 -1.11
C PRO A 205 32.56 -22.76 -1.06
N ALA A 206 33.15 -23.05 0.09
CA ALA A 206 34.59 -23.32 0.20
C ALA A 206 34.92 -24.47 -0.74
N ALA A 207 35.90 -24.27 -1.60
CA ALA A 207 36.42 -25.28 -2.49
C ALA A 207 36.84 -26.53 -1.68
N PRO A 208 36.54 -27.77 -2.13
CA PRO A 208 36.90 -28.98 -1.42
C PRO A 208 38.43 -29.13 -1.37
N ALA A 209 38.94 -29.32 -0.15
CA ALA A 209 40.33 -29.59 0.10
C ALA A 209 40.80 -30.87 -0.65
N PRO A 210 42.04 -30.92 -1.19
CA PRO A 210 42.54 -32.09 -1.90
C PRO A 210 42.73 -33.30 -0.95
N ARG A 211 42.20 -34.45 -1.37
CA ARG A 211 42.33 -35.72 -0.68
C ARG A 211 43.79 -36.16 -0.65
N PRO A 212 44.32 -36.69 0.47
CA PRO A 212 45.65 -37.29 0.49
C PRO A 212 45.70 -38.63 -0.30
N PRO A 213 46.81 -39.00 -0.87
CA PRO A 213 46.91 -40.20 -1.69
C PRO A 213 46.75 -41.48 -0.87
N SER A 214 45.96 -42.41 -1.40
CA SER A 214 45.70 -43.74 -0.85
C SER A 214 46.97 -44.60 -1.01
N THR A 215 47.57 -45.03 0.09
CA THR A 215 48.65 -46.03 0.11
C THR A 215 48.05 -47.41 -0.16
N ALA A 216 48.55 -48.00 -1.23
CA ALA A 216 48.15 -49.29 -1.74
C ALA A 216 48.36 -50.44 -0.75
N GLY A 217 47.38 -51.32 -0.74
CA GLY A 217 47.27 -52.48 0.12
C GLY A 217 48.30 -53.54 -0.08
N ARG A 218 48.77 -54.09 1.02
CA ARG A 218 49.56 -55.36 1.08
C ARG A 218 48.58 -56.52 0.81
N ARG A 219 48.94 -57.30 -0.25
CA ARG A 219 48.39 -58.61 -0.55
C ARG A 219 48.73 -59.60 0.57
N ARG A 220 47.71 -60.31 1.12
CA ARG A 220 47.89 -61.53 1.96
C ARG A 220 47.77 -62.77 1.09
N PRO A 221 48.65 -63.81 1.31
CA PRO A 221 48.64 -65.02 0.50
C PRO A 221 47.58 -66.01 0.95
N ALA A 222 47.02 -66.76 -0.01
CA ALA A 222 45.95 -67.73 0.16
C ALA A 222 46.51 -68.99 0.90
N ARG A 223 45.74 -69.46 1.90
CA ARG A 223 45.96 -70.74 2.56
C ARG A 223 45.15 -71.83 1.86
N ARG A 224 45.81 -72.81 1.26
CA ARG A 224 45.24 -74.07 0.80
C ARG A 224 44.78 -74.92 2.01
N ARG A 225 43.59 -75.48 1.87
CA ARG A 225 43.17 -76.66 2.65
C ARG A 225 42.97 -77.85 1.74
N ARG A 226 43.39 -78.94 2.23
CA ARG A 226 43.07 -80.26 1.75
C ARG A 226 41.60 -80.60 1.97
#